data_d9632bb9a2abffcbdd820c9a064f8eee
#
_entry.id   d9632bb9a2abffcbdd820c9a064f8eee
#
_cell.length_a   1.000
_cell.length_b   1.000
_cell.length_c   1.000
_cell.angle_alpha   90.00
_cell.angle_beta   90.00
_cell.angle_gamma   90.00
#
_symmetry.space_group_name_H-M   'P 1'
#
loop_
_entity.id
_entity.type
_entity.pdbx_description
1 polymer ?
#
loop_
_entity_poly.entity_id
_entity_poly.type
_entity_poly.pdbx_seq_one_letter_code
_entity_poly.pdbx_strand_id
1 'polypeptide(L)'
;DSYQDISLLAAVNEAQKLNVKDGNALVLYLGEGNAITQEAADIVVVSKLKLDALRTTLLSYTGSRLLLAFADKQILNLLFRFEETGFFKEASIMIVGPSLQRYRTFYQQADQRRLFQELGYQVPASALVGSVREAIEFSEGIQFPIMIWPVASKQGQGRKIAHNLDDLCEAVETGLSVSPSQQCLLEFSTYGFKELDFVVMRDREDNHYLAASMESIDPVGIHSSDSYQFMPAVTLTDREFQNLREAAIHISRYLKLTGAISIKFALDPTSYAFYILEVNPFASDSISMASMGLGYSLFEQGVQLQLGRSLEHLPHPLLKDLKAVYDPSLDYIFFKIPIFSDTAKNARLN
;
A
#
# COMPACT_ATOMS: atom_id res chain seq x y z
N ASP A 1 -18.30 0.58 2.25
CA ASP A 1 -17.58 -0.64 1.92
C ASP A 1 -16.14 -0.29 1.61
N SER A 2 -15.24 -0.72 2.48
CA SER A 2 -13.82 -0.43 2.36
C SER A 2 -13.13 -1.53 1.53
N TYR A 3 -11.93 -1.23 0.97
CA TYR A 3 -11.09 -2.24 0.34
C TYR A 3 -10.74 -3.40 1.30
N GLN A 4 -10.82 -3.17 2.61
CA GLN A 4 -10.64 -4.20 3.64
C GLN A 4 -11.76 -5.25 3.58
N ASP A 5 -13.00 -4.84 3.35
CA ASP A 5 -14.13 -5.76 3.21
C ASP A 5 -14.00 -6.61 1.94
N ILE A 6 -13.55 -6.01 0.82
CA ILE A 6 -13.29 -6.75 -0.42
C ILE A 6 -12.16 -7.77 -0.23
N SER A 7 -11.09 -7.39 0.48
CA SER A 7 -9.98 -8.28 0.79
C SER A 7 -10.42 -9.42 1.72
N LEU A 8 -11.26 -9.11 2.70
CA LEU A 8 -11.81 -10.12 3.60
C LEU A 8 -12.69 -11.12 2.86
N LEU A 9 -13.59 -10.64 1.98
CA LEU A 9 -14.40 -11.51 1.13
C LEU A 9 -13.54 -12.41 0.23
N ALA A 10 -12.50 -11.87 -0.38
CA ALA A 10 -11.58 -12.66 -1.20
C ALA A 10 -10.84 -13.72 -0.37
N ALA A 11 -10.38 -13.38 0.84
CA ALA A 11 -9.73 -14.33 1.74
C ALA A 11 -10.69 -15.46 2.17
N VAL A 12 -11.96 -15.11 2.46
CA VAL A 12 -13.00 -16.08 2.81
C VAL A 12 -13.30 -17.01 1.64
N ASN A 13 -13.48 -16.46 0.44
CA ASN A 13 -13.72 -17.26 -0.77
C ASN A 13 -12.59 -18.25 -1.04
N GLU A 14 -11.32 -17.82 -0.88
CA GLU A 14 -10.18 -18.72 -1.05
C GLU A 14 -10.10 -19.77 0.06
N ALA A 15 -10.40 -19.41 1.31
CA ALA A 15 -10.48 -20.37 2.41
C ALA A 15 -11.54 -21.43 2.14
N GLN A 16 -12.73 -21.06 1.67
CA GLN A 16 -13.79 -21.99 1.29
C GLN A 16 -13.39 -22.90 0.15
N LYS A 17 -12.73 -22.37 -0.89
CA LYS A 17 -12.20 -23.19 -2.00
C LYS A 17 -11.16 -24.20 -1.52
N LEU A 18 -10.28 -23.81 -0.59
CA LEU A 18 -9.29 -24.68 0.03
C LEU A 18 -9.95 -25.74 0.90
N ASN A 19 -10.97 -25.39 1.68
CA ASN A 19 -11.70 -26.32 2.53
C ASN A 19 -12.38 -27.44 1.74
N VAL A 20 -12.85 -27.16 0.53
CA VAL A 20 -13.43 -28.18 -0.37
C VAL A 20 -12.38 -29.17 -0.88
N LYS A 21 -11.13 -28.71 -1.06
CA LYS A 21 -10.04 -29.52 -1.66
C LYS A 21 -9.15 -30.20 -0.63
N ASP A 22 -8.70 -29.41 0.38
CA ASP A 22 -7.61 -29.80 1.26
C ASP A 22 -7.98 -29.73 2.76
N GLY A 23 -9.15 -29.18 3.10
CA GLY A 23 -9.70 -29.03 4.46
C GLY A 23 -8.94 -28.06 5.37
N ASN A 24 -9.68 -27.43 6.32
CA ASN A 24 -9.15 -26.63 7.45
C ASN A 24 -8.42 -25.30 7.10
N ALA A 25 -8.90 -24.55 6.14
CA ALA A 25 -8.50 -23.15 5.99
C ALA A 25 -9.47 -22.25 6.77
N LEU A 26 -8.94 -21.30 7.54
CA LEU A 26 -9.68 -20.31 8.30
C LEU A 26 -9.14 -18.92 8.02
N VAL A 27 -10.01 -17.92 8.12
CA VAL A 27 -9.63 -16.52 8.08
C VAL A 27 -9.55 -15.98 9.50
N LEU A 28 -8.38 -15.52 9.92
CA LEU A 28 -8.20 -14.84 11.19
C LEU A 28 -8.39 -13.32 10.96
N TYR A 29 -9.51 -12.80 11.42
CA TYR A 29 -9.82 -11.37 11.34
C TYR A 29 -9.44 -10.67 12.65
N LEU A 30 -8.58 -9.67 12.55
CA LEU A 30 -8.10 -8.90 13.70
C LEU A 30 -8.80 -7.54 13.72
N GLY A 31 -9.80 -7.38 14.56
CA GLY A 31 -10.60 -6.17 14.67
C GLY A 31 -11.99 -6.44 15.23
N GLU A 32 -12.82 -5.39 15.29
CA GLU A 32 -14.24 -5.55 15.62
C GLU A 32 -14.96 -6.21 14.44
N GLY A 33 -15.79 -7.21 14.72
CA GLY A 33 -16.53 -7.94 13.70
C GLY A 33 -17.48 -7.03 12.90
N ASN A 34 -17.67 -7.35 11.65
CA ASN A 34 -18.60 -6.69 10.73
C ASN A 34 -19.62 -7.70 10.17
N ALA A 35 -20.48 -7.27 9.24
CA ALA A 35 -21.50 -8.15 8.65
C ALA A 35 -20.88 -9.40 8.00
N ILE A 36 -19.74 -9.28 7.32
CA ILE A 36 -19.06 -10.41 6.67
C ILE A 36 -18.58 -11.42 7.71
N THR A 37 -18.01 -10.95 8.83
CA THR A 37 -17.50 -11.84 9.89
C THR A 37 -18.62 -12.54 10.65
N GLN A 38 -19.84 -12.02 10.61
CA GLN A 38 -21.01 -12.64 11.24
C GLN A 38 -21.63 -13.75 10.40
N GLU A 39 -21.51 -13.67 9.08
CA GLU A 39 -22.17 -14.61 8.16
C GLU A 39 -21.27 -15.78 7.73
N ALA A 40 -19.95 -15.61 7.79
CA ALA A 40 -19.02 -16.64 7.32
C ALA A 40 -18.54 -17.56 8.46
N ALA A 41 -18.77 -18.86 8.30
CA ALA A 41 -18.40 -19.88 9.30
C ALA A 41 -16.87 -20.08 9.43
N ASP A 42 -16.10 -19.73 8.40
CA ASP A 42 -14.65 -19.94 8.34
C ASP A 42 -13.85 -18.72 8.84
N ILE A 43 -14.44 -17.87 9.69
CA ILE A 43 -13.80 -16.69 10.26
C ILE A 43 -13.67 -16.81 11.78
N VAL A 44 -12.46 -16.55 12.27
CA VAL A 44 -12.17 -16.35 13.70
C VAL A 44 -11.89 -14.89 13.94
N VAL A 45 -12.72 -14.24 14.76
CA VAL A 45 -12.58 -12.81 15.10
C VAL A 45 -11.79 -12.63 16.38
N VAL A 46 -10.73 -11.85 16.33
CA VAL A 46 -9.95 -11.42 17.49
C VAL A 46 -10.19 -9.93 17.71
N SER A 47 -11.16 -9.60 18.56
CA SER A 47 -11.63 -8.23 18.79
C SER A 47 -10.63 -7.32 19.53
N LYS A 48 -9.61 -7.89 20.17
CA LYS A 48 -8.59 -7.12 20.90
C LYS A 48 -7.22 -7.34 20.29
N LEU A 49 -6.69 -6.32 19.62
CA LEU A 49 -5.32 -6.28 19.10
C LEU A 49 -4.30 -6.18 20.26
N LYS A 50 -4.24 -7.23 21.08
CA LYS A 50 -3.26 -7.39 22.15
C LYS A 50 -2.42 -8.63 21.90
N LEU A 51 -1.15 -8.54 22.26
CA LEU A 51 -0.19 -9.62 22.05
C LEU A 51 -0.66 -10.95 22.63
N ASP A 52 -1.18 -10.93 23.88
CA ASP A 52 -1.60 -12.14 24.59
C ASP A 52 -2.85 -12.77 23.94
N ALA A 53 -3.81 -11.95 23.51
CA ALA A 53 -5.01 -12.44 22.83
C ALA A 53 -4.66 -13.12 21.51
N LEU A 54 -3.82 -12.47 20.69
CA LEU A 54 -3.38 -13.02 19.43
C LEU A 54 -2.52 -14.28 19.62
N ARG A 55 -1.62 -14.28 20.64
CA ARG A 55 -0.83 -15.45 21.02
C ARG A 55 -1.72 -16.65 21.37
N THR A 56 -2.71 -16.45 22.22
CA THR A 56 -3.64 -17.50 22.64
C THR A 56 -4.39 -18.08 21.46
N THR A 57 -4.86 -17.22 20.56
CA THR A 57 -5.56 -17.67 19.35
C THR A 57 -4.62 -18.47 18.43
N LEU A 58 -3.41 -17.97 18.15
CA LEU A 58 -2.45 -18.65 17.27
C LEU A 58 -2.00 -20.00 17.85
N LEU A 59 -1.92 -20.16 19.16
CA LEU A 59 -1.58 -21.45 19.79
C LEU A 59 -2.62 -22.53 19.51
N SER A 60 -3.89 -22.16 19.26
CA SER A 60 -4.92 -23.12 18.84
C SER A 60 -4.70 -23.66 17.42
N TYR A 61 -3.81 -23.02 16.65
CA TYR A 61 -3.47 -23.38 15.27
C TYR A 61 -1.99 -23.78 15.13
N THR A 62 -1.42 -24.40 16.17
CA THR A 62 -0.06 -24.95 16.13
C THR A 62 0.13 -25.89 14.96
N GLY A 63 1.27 -25.79 14.25
CA GLY A 63 1.58 -26.59 13.07
C GLY A 63 0.94 -26.12 11.76
N SER A 64 0.24 -24.97 11.78
CA SER A 64 -0.44 -24.42 10.61
C SER A 64 0.43 -23.51 9.76
N ARG A 65 -0.12 -23.06 8.63
CA ARG A 65 0.47 -22.03 7.75
C ARG A 65 -0.31 -20.74 7.90
N LEU A 66 0.40 -19.63 8.15
CA LEU A 66 -0.17 -18.31 8.28
C LEU A 66 0.13 -17.48 7.02
N LEU A 67 -0.90 -17.07 6.32
CA LEU A 67 -0.82 -16.17 5.16
C LEU A 67 -1.31 -14.78 5.56
N LEU A 68 -0.56 -13.76 5.19
CA LEU A 68 -0.90 -12.36 5.44
C LEU A 68 -1.62 -11.79 4.22
N ALA A 69 -2.95 -11.90 4.19
CA ALA A 69 -3.76 -11.33 3.11
C ALA A 69 -3.88 -9.80 3.22
N PHE A 70 -3.95 -9.31 4.46
CA PHE A 70 -3.94 -7.89 4.81
C PHE A 70 -3.22 -7.71 6.16
N ALA A 71 -2.41 -6.67 6.27
CA ALA A 71 -1.81 -6.30 7.55
C ALA A 71 -1.60 -4.80 7.62
N ASP A 72 -2.19 -4.19 8.64
CA ASP A 72 -1.89 -2.83 9.02
C ASP A 72 -0.63 -2.74 9.90
N LYS A 73 -0.29 -1.52 10.27
CA LYS A 73 0.86 -1.19 11.10
C LYS A 73 0.83 -1.88 12.47
N GLN A 74 -0.35 -2.00 13.08
CA GLN A 74 -0.51 -2.60 14.41
C GLN A 74 -0.33 -4.12 14.34
N ILE A 75 -0.92 -4.74 13.33
CA ILE A 75 -0.80 -6.19 13.10
C ILE A 75 0.65 -6.56 12.81
N LEU A 76 1.32 -5.83 11.92
CA LEU A 76 2.74 -6.10 11.60
C LEU A 76 3.63 -5.97 12.83
N ASN A 77 3.42 -4.96 13.68
CA ASN A 77 4.17 -4.84 14.93
C ASN A 77 4.02 -6.05 15.85
N LEU A 78 2.80 -6.58 15.99
CA LEU A 78 2.57 -7.78 16.79
C LEU A 78 3.29 -9.00 16.21
N LEU A 79 3.23 -9.16 14.87
CA LEU A 79 3.90 -10.27 14.18
C LEU A 79 5.43 -10.16 14.26
N PHE A 80 6.01 -8.96 14.16
CA PHE A 80 7.45 -8.77 14.35
C PHE A 80 7.89 -9.14 15.76
N ARG A 81 7.10 -8.80 16.80
CA ARG A 81 7.38 -9.21 18.17
C ARG A 81 7.32 -10.73 18.35
N PHE A 82 6.39 -11.40 17.70
CA PHE A 82 6.35 -12.87 17.70
C PHE A 82 7.55 -13.49 16.98
N GLU A 83 8.01 -12.91 15.90
CA GLU A 83 9.23 -13.36 15.21
C GLU A 83 10.45 -13.20 16.11
N GLU A 84 10.63 -12.03 16.75
CA GLU A 84 11.75 -11.72 17.67
C GLU A 84 11.79 -12.65 18.89
N THR A 85 10.63 -13.04 19.41
CA THR A 85 10.54 -13.97 20.54
C THR A 85 10.66 -15.44 20.15
N GLY A 86 10.74 -15.77 18.86
CA GLY A 86 10.80 -17.16 18.37
C GLY A 86 9.46 -17.90 18.42
N PHE A 87 8.36 -17.21 18.70
CA PHE A 87 7.05 -17.80 18.88
C PHE A 87 6.58 -18.66 17.70
N PHE A 88 6.77 -18.19 16.46
CA PHE A 88 6.37 -18.95 15.27
C PHE A 88 7.09 -20.30 15.15
N LYS A 89 8.34 -20.34 15.55
CA LYS A 89 9.13 -21.58 15.59
C LYS A 89 8.62 -22.52 16.69
N GLU A 90 8.39 -22.01 17.92
CA GLU A 90 7.85 -22.78 19.03
C GLU A 90 6.47 -23.35 18.72
N ALA A 91 5.56 -22.55 18.13
CA ALA A 91 4.24 -22.98 17.73
C ALA A 91 4.24 -23.77 16.41
N SER A 92 5.39 -23.99 15.77
CA SER A 92 5.50 -24.63 14.45
C SER A 92 4.60 -23.97 13.38
N ILE A 93 4.39 -22.65 13.46
CA ILE A 93 3.60 -21.90 12.49
C ILE A 93 4.53 -21.37 11.40
N MET A 94 4.22 -21.70 10.14
CA MET A 94 4.98 -21.26 8.97
C MET A 94 4.32 -20.05 8.33
N ILE A 95 5.05 -18.93 8.20
CA ILE A 95 4.59 -17.78 7.42
C ILE A 95 4.67 -18.12 5.93
N VAL A 96 3.56 -17.97 5.22
CA VAL A 96 3.44 -18.19 3.77
C VAL A 96 3.46 -16.83 3.05
N GLY A 97 4.11 -16.78 1.88
CA GLY A 97 4.30 -15.53 1.15
C GLY A 97 5.67 -14.91 1.42
N PRO A 98 5.81 -13.58 1.32
CA PRO A 98 7.02 -12.86 1.69
C PRO A 98 7.35 -13.02 3.18
N SER A 99 8.63 -13.06 3.54
CA SER A 99 9.04 -13.15 4.95
C SER A 99 8.69 -11.86 5.72
N LEU A 100 8.50 -11.97 7.03
CA LEU A 100 8.27 -10.81 7.91
C LEU A 100 9.40 -9.79 7.82
N GLN A 101 10.65 -10.24 7.63
CA GLN A 101 11.79 -9.35 7.41
C GLN A 101 11.63 -8.45 6.19
N ARG A 102 11.03 -8.95 5.10
CA ARG A 102 10.72 -8.13 3.92
C ARG A 102 9.63 -7.12 4.21
N TYR A 103 8.57 -7.54 4.90
CA TYR A 103 7.53 -6.61 5.34
C TYR A 103 8.09 -5.51 6.24
N ARG A 104 9.09 -5.80 7.08
CA ARG A 104 9.74 -4.81 7.94
C ARG A 104 10.39 -3.67 7.13
N THR A 105 10.96 -3.98 5.96
CA THR A 105 11.52 -2.96 5.04
C THR A 105 10.47 -1.96 4.56
N PHE A 106 9.19 -2.38 4.42
CA PHE A 106 8.10 -1.47 4.03
C PHE A 106 7.45 -0.76 5.20
N TYR A 107 7.72 -1.24 6.38
CA TYR A 107 7.10 -0.68 7.56
C TYR A 107 7.68 0.66 7.97
N GLN A 108 8.99 0.85 7.77
CA GLN A 108 9.70 2.08 8.10
C GLN A 108 9.91 2.90 6.82
N GLN A 109 9.29 4.06 6.75
CA GLN A 109 9.36 4.94 5.58
C GLN A 109 10.81 5.35 5.23
N ALA A 110 11.67 5.50 6.25
CA ALA A 110 13.10 5.79 6.06
C ALA A 110 13.82 4.63 5.35
N ASP A 111 13.52 3.37 5.71
CA ASP A 111 14.12 2.20 5.09
C ASP A 111 13.64 2.03 3.64
N GLN A 112 12.37 2.33 3.36
CA GLN A 112 11.85 2.35 1.99
C GLN A 112 12.59 3.38 1.12
N ARG A 113 12.74 4.60 1.62
CA ARG A 113 13.41 5.67 0.86
C ARG A 113 14.84 5.30 0.53
N ARG A 114 15.59 4.83 1.53
CA ARG A 114 16.96 4.38 1.35
C ARG A 114 17.05 3.29 0.30
N LEU A 115 16.17 2.31 0.37
CA LEU A 115 16.12 1.21 -0.59
C LEU A 115 15.87 1.71 -2.02
N PHE A 116 14.91 2.61 -2.22
CA PHE A 116 14.63 3.14 -3.56
C PHE A 116 15.79 3.97 -4.11
N GLN A 117 16.48 4.72 -3.25
CA GLN A 117 17.71 5.42 -3.63
C GLN A 117 18.83 4.46 -4.02
N GLU A 118 19.03 3.37 -3.29
CA GLU A 118 20.00 2.31 -3.63
C GLU A 118 19.66 1.63 -4.98
N LEU A 119 18.38 1.55 -5.33
CA LEU A 119 17.90 1.08 -6.64
C LEU A 119 18.00 2.13 -7.76
N GLY A 120 18.46 3.34 -7.45
CA GLY A 120 18.61 4.44 -8.41
C GLY A 120 17.33 5.22 -8.71
N TYR A 121 16.26 5.01 -7.92
CA TYR A 121 15.02 5.76 -8.09
C TYR A 121 15.02 7.04 -7.26
N GLN A 122 14.35 8.05 -7.78
CA GLN A 122 14.11 9.28 -7.03
C GLN A 122 13.06 9.05 -5.95
N VAL A 123 13.34 9.58 -4.77
CA VAL A 123 12.40 9.69 -3.66
C VAL A 123 12.37 11.15 -3.20
N PRO A 124 11.24 11.64 -2.68
CA PRO A 124 11.20 13.00 -2.15
C PRO A 124 12.30 13.22 -1.12
N ALA A 125 13.18 14.17 -1.37
CA ALA A 125 14.23 14.55 -0.42
C ALA A 125 13.58 14.99 0.90
N SER A 126 14.11 14.54 2.03
CA SER A 126 13.55 14.88 3.34
C SER A 126 14.62 15.01 4.41
N ALA A 127 14.39 15.86 5.40
CA ALA A 127 15.22 16.02 6.58
C ALA A 127 14.36 16.27 7.82
N LEU A 128 14.83 15.75 8.96
CA LEU A 128 14.28 16.10 10.26
C LEU A 128 15.06 17.32 10.80
N VAL A 129 14.34 18.39 11.12
CA VAL A 129 14.94 19.64 11.59
C VAL A 129 14.39 20.03 12.95
N GLY A 130 15.24 20.60 13.80
CA GLY A 130 14.91 21.14 15.11
C GLY A 130 15.03 22.66 15.20
N SER A 131 15.37 23.33 14.09
CA SER A 131 15.54 24.78 14.02
C SER A 131 15.25 25.31 12.62
N VAL A 132 14.92 26.62 12.54
CA VAL A 132 14.77 27.34 11.26
C VAL A 132 16.09 27.34 10.49
N ARG A 133 17.22 27.43 11.16
CA ARG A 133 18.54 27.39 10.53
C ARG A 133 18.76 26.07 9.77
N GLU A 134 18.49 24.93 10.40
CA GLU A 134 18.59 23.63 9.75
C GLU A 134 17.63 23.50 8.54
N ALA A 135 16.45 24.13 8.64
CA ALA A 135 15.49 24.17 7.54
C ALA A 135 16.01 24.98 6.35
N ILE A 136 16.66 26.10 6.59
CA ILE A 136 17.30 26.93 5.54
C ILE A 136 18.44 26.12 4.88
N GLU A 137 19.32 25.51 5.66
CA GLU A 137 20.42 24.67 5.16
C GLU A 137 19.89 23.53 4.28
N PHE A 138 18.79 22.89 4.69
CA PHE A 138 18.13 21.84 3.88
C PHE A 138 17.58 22.40 2.58
N SER A 139 16.99 23.59 2.59
CA SER A 139 16.35 24.19 1.41
C SER A 139 17.36 24.63 0.33
N GLU A 140 18.64 24.84 0.67
CA GLU A 140 19.69 25.18 -0.31
C GLU A 140 19.92 24.04 -1.31
N GLY A 141 19.60 22.79 -0.95
CA GLY A 141 19.82 21.61 -1.78
C GLY A 141 18.61 21.14 -2.56
N ILE A 142 17.43 21.74 -2.38
CA ILE A 142 16.17 21.28 -3.00
C ILE A 142 15.35 22.46 -3.52
N GLN A 143 14.48 22.15 -4.49
CA GLN A 143 13.53 23.13 -5.03
C GLN A 143 12.29 23.25 -4.17
N PHE A 144 11.66 24.42 -4.16
CA PHE A 144 10.31 24.60 -3.65
C PHE A 144 9.27 24.01 -4.63
N PRO A 145 8.10 23.60 -4.12
CA PRO A 145 7.62 23.75 -2.74
C PRO A 145 8.17 22.68 -1.78
N ILE A 146 8.22 23.03 -0.48
CA ILE A 146 8.64 22.14 0.60
C ILE A 146 7.44 21.90 1.53
N MET A 147 7.17 20.63 1.84
CA MET A 147 6.17 20.25 2.83
C MET A 147 6.78 20.23 4.23
N ILE A 148 6.08 20.79 5.19
CA ILE A 148 6.47 20.83 6.60
C ILE A 148 5.49 20.00 7.43
N TRP A 149 6.03 19.00 8.14
CA TRP A 149 5.28 18.08 8.98
C TRP A 149 5.78 18.17 10.42
N PRO A 150 5.07 18.81 11.34
CA PRO A 150 5.42 18.79 12.75
C PRO A 150 5.36 17.36 13.29
N VAL A 151 6.44 16.87 13.91
CA VAL A 151 6.53 15.50 14.43
C VAL A 151 5.60 15.31 15.60
N ALA A 152 4.87 14.19 15.63
CA ALA A 152 3.92 13.81 16.68
C ALA A 152 2.80 14.84 16.95
N SER A 153 2.53 15.75 16.01
CA SER A 153 1.38 16.68 16.11
C SER A 153 0.06 15.91 16.02
N LYS A 154 -0.95 16.37 16.78
CA LYS A 154 -2.28 15.76 16.77
C LYS A 154 -2.97 16.04 15.43
N GLN A 155 -3.47 14.98 14.79
CA GLN A 155 -4.28 15.05 13.56
C GLN A 155 -3.66 15.89 12.43
N GLY A 156 -2.32 15.96 12.36
CA GLY A 156 -1.62 16.75 11.34
C GLY A 156 -1.66 18.27 11.54
N GLN A 157 -1.96 18.72 12.76
CA GLN A 157 -1.94 20.16 13.10
C GLN A 157 -0.57 20.78 12.79
N GLY A 158 -0.57 21.94 12.17
CA GLY A 158 0.64 22.68 11.81
C GLY A 158 1.32 22.23 10.52
N ARG A 159 0.72 21.32 9.74
CA ARG A 159 1.19 21.00 8.38
C ARG A 159 1.05 22.23 7.50
N LYS A 160 2.10 22.55 6.76
CA LYS A 160 2.11 23.65 5.78
C LYS A 160 2.93 23.27 4.56
N ILE A 161 2.69 23.97 3.46
CA ILE A 161 3.52 23.92 2.25
C ILE A 161 4.18 25.29 2.13
N ALA A 162 5.50 25.34 2.03
CA ALA A 162 6.27 26.54 1.77
C ALA A 162 6.59 26.63 0.28
N HIS A 163 6.34 27.77 -0.34
CA HIS A 163 6.62 28.05 -1.74
C HIS A 163 7.88 28.89 -1.95
N ASN A 164 8.42 29.45 -0.87
CA ASN A 164 9.63 30.26 -0.83
C ASN A 164 10.28 30.18 0.56
N LEU A 165 11.41 30.85 0.74
CA LEU A 165 12.18 30.81 1.97
C LEU A 165 11.45 31.47 3.15
N ASP A 166 10.73 32.56 2.93
CA ASP A 166 9.99 33.25 3.98
C ASP A 166 8.85 32.38 4.51
N ASP A 167 8.08 31.77 3.60
CA ASP A 167 7.04 30.79 3.96
C ASP A 167 7.64 29.61 4.76
N LEU A 168 8.83 29.15 4.37
CA LEU A 168 9.51 28.03 5.06
C LEU A 168 9.85 28.40 6.50
N CYS A 169 10.45 29.58 6.71
CA CYS A 169 10.80 30.05 8.05
C CYS A 169 9.57 30.14 8.96
N GLU A 170 8.49 30.80 8.50
CA GLU A 170 7.25 30.93 9.27
C GLU A 170 6.60 29.57 9.56
N ALA A 171 6.56 28.69 8.56
CA ALA A 171 5.96 27.36 8.69
C ALA A 171 6.73 26.48 9.68
N VAL A 172 8.06 26.54 9.65
CA VAL A 172 8.91 25.76 10.57
C VAL A 172 8.79 26.30 12.00
N GLU A 173 8.82 27.62 12.21
CA GLU A 173 8.59 28.20 13.56
C GLU A 173 7.26 27.73 14.14
N THR A 174 6.19 27.84 13.34
CA THR A 174 4.86 27.35 13.73
C THR A 174 4.89 25.86 14.04
N GLY A 175 5.51 25.06 13.16
CA GLY A 175 5.59 23.62 13.29
C GLY A 175 6.35 23.16 14.53
N LEU A 176 7.48 23.80 14.85
CA LEU A 176 8.27 23.51 16.05
C LEU A 176 7.47 23.83 17.33
N SER A 177 6.66 24.88 17.32
CA SER A 177 5.84 25.28 18.48
C SER A 177 4.73 24.28 18.80
N VAL A 178 4.15 23.60 17.78
CA VAL A 178 3.06 22.63 17.95
C VAL A 178 3.56 21.18 18.06
N SER A 179 4.83 20.93 17.72
CA SER A 179 5.45 19.60 17.82
C SER A 179 5.88 19.30 19.26
N PRO A 180 5.36 18.24 19.90
CA PRO A 180 5.81 17.84 21.24
C PRO A 180 7.30 17.53 21.33
N SER A 181 7.93 17.09 20.24
CA SER A 181 9.37 16.83 20.15
C SER A 181 10.19 18.03 19.70
N GLN A 182 9.56 19.18 19.45
CA GLN A 182 10.19 20.36 18.85
C GLN A 182 10.98 20.03 17.57
N GLN A 183 10.39 19.20 16.71
CA GLN A 183 10.96 18.78 15.44
C GLN A 183 9.93 18.85 14.33
N CYS A 184 10.39 19.19 13.13
CA CYS A 184 9.63 19.11 11.89
C CYS A 184 10.33 18.18 10.90
N LEU A 185 9.57 17.35 10.22
CA LEU A 185 10.02 16.69 9.00
C LEU A 185 9.77 17.62 7.83
N LEU A 186 10.82 18.01 7.13
CA LEU A 186 10.74 18.71 5.86
C LEU A 186 10.83 17.69 4.74
N GLU A 187 10.08 17.90 3.67
CA GLU A 187 10.08 17.03 2.51
C GLU A 187 9.87 17.83 1.24
N PHE A 188 10.66 17.52 0.19
CA PHE A 188 10.36 18.01 -1.16
C PHE A 188 8.91 17.66 -1.50
N SER A 189 8.14 18.67 -1.85
CA SER A 189 6.72 18.46 -2.11
C SER A 189 6.49 18.01 -3.55
N THR A 190 5.89 16.86 -3.70
CA THR A 190 5.34 16.40 -4.99
C THR A 190 3.92 16.95 -5.23
N TYR A 191 3.50 17.95 -4.45
CA TYR A 191 2.20 18.60 -4.61
C TYR A 191 2.01 19.12 -6.05
N GLY A 192 0.89 18.79 -6.64
CA GLY A 192 0.60 19.17 -8.02
C GLY A 192 1.11 18.20 -9.09
N PHE A 193 1.90 17.16 -8.71
CA PHE A 193 2.32 16.11 -9.64
C PHE A 193 1.16 15.17 -9.93
N LYS A 194 1.20 14.50 -11.08
CA LYS A 194 0.24 13.43 -11.38
C LYS A 194 0.42 12.28 -10.40
N GLU A 195 -0.67 11.82 -9.79
CA GLU A 195 -0.67 10.63 -8.95
C GLU A 195 -1.08 9.42 -9.77
N LEU A 196 -0.23 8.39 -9.76
CA LEU A 196 -0.37 7.19 -10.58
C LEU A 196 -0.18 5.96 -9.72
N ASP A 197 -1.05 4.97 -9.92
CA ASP A 197 -0.96 3.67 -9.27
C ASP A 197 -0.76 2.57 -10.31
N PHE A 198 0.22 1.71 -10.08
CA PHE A 198 0.52 0.55 -10.91
C PHE A 198 0.37 -0.72 -10.09
N VAL A 199 -0.41 -1.67 -10.56
CA VAL A 199 -0.64 -2.95 -9.90
C VAL A 199 0.08 -4.05 -10.66
N VAL A 200 1.06 -4.67 -10.02
CA VAL A 200 1.84 -5.79 -10.56
C VAL A 200 1.41 -7.08 -9.87
N MET A 201 1.16 -8.12 -10.66
CA MET A 201 1.02 -9.48 -10.19
C MET A 201 2.35 -10.20 -10.38
N ARG A 202 2.85 -10.88 -9.33
CA ARG A 202 4.12 -11.60 -9.40
C ARG A 202 4.08 -12.90 -8.59
N ASP A 203 4.62 -14.00 -9.17
CA ASP A 203 4.79 -15.27 -8.49
C ASP A 203 6.22 -15.47 -7.91
N ARG A 204 6.48 -16.63 -7.35
CA ARG A 204 7.79 -16.97 -6.78
C ARG A 204 8.85 -17.31 -7.83
N GLU A 205 8.43 -17.69 -9.03
CA GLU A 205 9.28 -18.07 -10.17
C GLU A 205 9.69 -16.86 -11.00
N ASP A 206 9.33 -15.65 -10.54
CA ASP A 206 9.58 -14.35 -11.18
C ASP A 206 8.72 -14.09 -12.43
N ASN A 207 7.69 -14.88 -12.69
CA ASN A 207 6.69 -14.53 -13.67
C ASN A 207 5.88 -13.33 -13.15
N HIS A 208 5.60 -12.40 -14.01
CA HIS A 208 4.88 -11.16 -13.62
C HIS A 208 4.10 -10.59 -14.81
N TYR A 209 3.10 -9.80 -14.50
CA TYR A 209 2.40 -8.96 -15.46
C TYR A 209 1.89 -7.68 -14.77
N LEU A 210 1.71 -6.61 -15.56
CA LEU A 210 1.06 -5.39 -15.09
C LEU A 210 -0.46 -5.59 -15.17
N ALA A 211 -1.12 -5.75 -14.03
CA ALA A 211 -2.55 -5.97 -14.00
C ALA A 211 -3.35 -4.69 -14.30
N ALA A 212 -2.89 -3.54 -13.82
CA ALA A 212 -3.55 -2.26 -14.03
C ALA A 212 -2.59 -1.08 -13.88
N SER A 213 -2.92 0.00 -14.59
CA SER A 213 -2.42 1.35 -14.36
C SER A 213 -3.59 2.27 -14.09
N MET A 214 -3.49 3.13 -13.09
CA MET A 214 -4.54 4.06 -12.70
C MET A 214 -3.96 5.45 -12.55
N GLU A 215 -4.79 6.45 -12.79
CA GLU A 215 -4.42 7.85 -12.66
C GLU A 215 -5.49 8.58 -11.86
N SER A 216 -5.06 9.37 -10.86
CA SER A 216 -5.93 10.26 -10.12
C SER A 216 -6.14 11.56 -10.92
N ILE A 217 -7.39 12.04 -10.99
CA ILE A 217 -7.70 13.36 -11.59
C ILE A 217 -7.12 14.47 -10.70
N ASP A 218 -7.29 14.32 -9.40
CA ASP A 218 -6.69 15.22 -8.43
C ASP A 218 -5.19 14.95 -8.33
N PRO A 219 -4.35 15.98 -8.39
CA PRO A 219 -2.91 15.82 -8.25
C PRO A 219 -2.52 15.43 -6.83
N VAL A 220 -1.28 14.95 -6.67
CA VAL A 220 -0.70 14.61 -5.37
C VAL A 220 -0.91 15.75 -4.36
N GLY A 221 -1.35 15.37 -3.16
CA GLY A 221 -1.50 16.28 -2.03
C GLY A 221 -2.91 16.89 -1.86
N ILE A 222 -3.83 16.70 -2.81
CA ILE A 222 -5.21 17.21 -2.70
C ILE A 222 -6.08 16.21 -1.95
N HIS A 223 -6.09 14.95 -2.37
CA HIS A 223 -6.86 13.88 -1.74
C HIS A 223 -6.04 12.59 -1.69
N SER A 224 -6.44 11.62 -0.88
CA SER A 224 -5.79 10.33 -0.80
C SER A 224 -6.70 9.19 -1.28
N SER A 225 -7.72 8.84 -0.50
CA SER A 225 -8.61 7.70 -0.80
C SER A 225 -9.90 8.09 -1.52
N ASP A 226 -10.26 9.37 -1.48
CA ASP A 226 -11.51 9.91 -2.03
C ASP A 226 -11.32 10.71 -3.34
N SER A 227 -10.19 10.49 -4.04
CA SER A 227 -9.93 11.07 -5.35
C SER A 227 -10.75 10.40 -6.45
N TYR A 228 -11.09 11.19 -7.47
CA TYR A 228 -11.53 10.66 -8.76
C TYR A 228 -10.36 9.95 -9.43
N GLN A 229 -10.55 8.69 -9.81
CA GLN A 229 -9.52 7.91 -10.49
C GLN A 229 -10.09 7.23 -11.73
N PHE A 230 -9.25 7.01 -12.72
CA PHE A 230 -9.60 6.23 -13.90
C PHE A 230 -8.55 5.17 -14.21
N MET A 231 -8.97 4.12 -14.86
CA MET A 231 -8.19 2.97 -15.29
C MET A 231 -8.58 2.60 -16.73
N PRO A 232 -7.63 2.40 -17.65
CA PRO A 232 -6.18 2.58 -17.47
C PRO A 232 -5.78 4.06 -17.38
N ALA A 233 -4.52 4.34 -16.99
CA ALA A 233 -3.93 5.68 -17.09
C ALA A 233 -3.81 6.08 -18.57
N VAL A 234 -4.59 7.09 -19.00
CA VAL A 234 -4.73 7.46 -20.42
C VAL A 234 -4.01 8.73 -20.80
N THR A 235 -3.52 9.52 -19.83
CA THR A 235 -2.82 10.78 -20.11
C THR A 235 -1.30 10.63 -20.21
N LEU A 236 -0.78 9.41 -20.03
CA LEU A 236 0.63 9.10 -20.14
C LEU A 236 1.02 8.92 -21.60
N THR A 237 2.19 9.42 -21.97
CA THR A 237 2.85 9.00 -23.20
C THR A 237 3.33 7.55 -23.06
N ASP A 238 3.55 6.86 -24.18
CA ASP A 238 4.07 5.49 -24.15
C ASP A 238 5.40 5.40 -23.37
N ARG A 239 6.28 6.36 -23.54
CA ARG A 239 7.56 6.40 -22.81
C ARG A 239 7.38 6.52 -21.30
N GLU A 240 6.50 7.39 -20.84
CA GLU A 240 6.19 7.54 -19.41
C GLU A 240 5.61 6.25 -18.85
N PHE A 241 4.63 5.68 -19.57
CA PHE A 241 4.01 4.43 -19.18
C PHE A 241 5.03 3.29 -19.06
N GLN A 242 5.91 3.10 -20.04
CA GLN A 242 6.92 2.04 -20.01
C GLN A 242 7.93 2.26 -18.89
N ASN A 243 8.38 3.49 -18.65
CA ASN A 243 9.30 3.79 -17.55
C ASN A 243 8.69 3.44 -16.17
N LEU A 244 7.44 3.80 -15.95
CA LEU A 244 6.72 3.49 -14.70
C LEU A 244 6.42 1.99 -14.56
N ARG A 245 6.05 1.34 -15.65
CA ARG A 245 5.86 -0.11 -15.72
C ARG A 245 7.14 -0.86 -15.36
N GLU A 246 8.26 -0.50 -15.99
CA GLU A 246 9.56 -1.12 -15.69
C GLU A 246 9.99 -0.87 -14.25
N ALA A 247 9.79 0.32 -13.73
CA ALA A 247 10.07 0.63 -12.33
C ALA A 247 9.23 -0.23 -11.38
N ALA A 248 7.93 -0.35 -11.63
CA ALA A 248 7.03 -1.16 -10.81
C ALA A 248 7.43 -2.65 -10.80
N ILE A 249 7.76 -3.21 -11.95
CA ILE A 249 8.24 -4.59 -12.09
C ILE A 249 9.59 -4.75 -11.39
N HIS A 250 10.54 -3.86 -11.63
CA HIS A 250 11.88 -3.92 -11.04
C HIS A 250 11.83 -3.89 -9.50
N ILE A 251 11.03 -2.99 -8.93
CA ILE A 251 10.84 -2.90 -7.48
C ILE A 251 10.25 -4.21 -6.93
N SER A 252 9.19 -4.72 -7.55
CA SER A 252 8.53 -5.95 -7.09
C SER A 252 9.46 -7.17 -7.14
N ARG A 253 10.32 -7.25 -8.15
CA ARG A 253 11.35 -8.29 -8.33
C ARG A 253 12.45 -8.18 -7.28
N TYR A 254 13.03 -7.00 -7.14
CA TYR A 254 14.12 -6.77 -6.17
C TYR A 254 13.68 -7.11 -4.76
N LEU A 255 12.49 -6.69 -4.38
CA LEU A 255 11.90 -6.96 -3.08
C LEU A 255 11.39 -8.40 -2.94
N LYS A 256 11.41 -9.16 -4.03
CA LYS A 256 10.90 -10.55 -4.09
C LYS A 256 9.50 -10.67 -3.51
N LEU A 257 8.66 -9.67 -3.75
CA LEU A 257 7.26 -9.70 -3.36
C LEU A 257 6.50 -10.69 -4.22
N THR A 258 5.46 -11.28 -3.66
CA THR A 258 4.63 -12.28 -4.33
C THR A 258 3.17 -11.96 -4.08
N GLY A 259 2.34 -12.08 -5.09
CA GLY A 259 0.92 -11.73 -5.06
C GLY A 259 0.63 -10.46 -5.82
N ALA A 260 -0.40 -9.73 -5.41
CA ALA A 260 -0.75 -8.42 -5.95
C ALA A 260 0.02 -7.33 -5.20
N ILE A 261 0.68 -6.44 -5.93
CA ILE A 261 1.53 -5.38 -5.37
C ILE A 261 1.12 -4.08 -6.05
N SER A 262 0.71 -3.09 -5.27
CA SER A 262 0.49 -1.74 -5.78
C SER A 262 1.68 -0.84 -5.51
N ILE A 263 2.06 -0.05 -6.51
CA ILE A 263 3.13 0.94 -6.43
C ILE A 263 2.54 2.28 -6.85
N LYS A 264 2.69 3.26 -5.97
CA LYS A 264 2.22 4.62 -6.19
C LYS A 264 3.38 5.52 -6.60
N PHE A 265 3.17 6.27 -7.67
CA PHE A 265 4.13 7.20 -8.24
C PHE A 265 3.59 8.63 -8.24
N ALA A 266 4.49 9.59 -8.10
CA ALA A 266 4.25 10.99 -8.46
C ALA A 266 5.06 11.30 -9.72
N LEU A 267 4.42 11.76 -10.78
CA LEU A 267 5.06 12.15 -12.04
C LEU A 267 5.00 13.65 -12.20
N ASP A 268 6.16 14.29 -12.31
CA ASP A 268 6.25 15.72 -12.61
C ASP A 268 5.78 15.97 -14.05
N PRO A 269 4.71 16.74 -14.27
CA PRO A 269 4.18 16.98 -15.60
C PRO A 269 5.09 17.86 -16.47
N THR A 270 6.12 18.48 -15.88
CA THR A 270 7.03 19.41 -16.58
C THR A 270 8.35 18.74 -16.95
N SER A 271 9.00 18.09 -16.00
CA SER A 271 10.30 17.44 -16.23
C SER A 271 10.18 15.98 -16.62
N TYR A 272 9.01 15.38 -16.44
CA TYR A 272 8.75 13.95 -16.61
C TYR A 272 9.55 13.06 -15.66
N ALA A 273 10.15 13.64 -14.62
CA ALA A 273 10.76 12.90 -13.54
C ALA A 273 9.66 12.26 -12.68
N PHE A 274 9.88 11.04 -12.22
CA PHE A 274 8.93 10.39 -11.33
C PHE A 274 9.56 10.03 -9.99
N TYR A 275 8.74 10.02 -8.97
CA TYR A 275 9.10 9.68 -7.60
C TYR A 275 8.24 8.53 -7.13
N ILE A 276 8.83 7.61 -6.37
CA ILE A 276 8.08 6.54 -5.72
C ILE A 276 7.53 7.09 -4.41
N LEU A 277 6.21 7.07 -4.27
CA LEU A 277 5.53 7.51 -3.05
C LEU A 277 5.32 6.36 -2.07
N GLU A 278 4.86 5.19 -2.59
CA GLU A 278 4.48 4.06 -1.77
C GLU A 278 4.61 2.75 -2.55
N VAL A 279 4.99 1.67 -1.85
CA VAL A 279 4.84 0.29 -2.31
C VAL A 279 4.01 -0.46 -1.29
N ASN A 280 2.93 -1.06 -1.72
CA ASN A 280 2.02 -1.80 -0.86
C ASN A 280 1.89 -3.25 -1.35
N PRO A 281 2.42 -4.23 -0.60
CA PRO A 281 2.33 -5.66 -0.93
C PRO A 281 1.06 -6.33 -0.37
N PHE A 282 0.13 -5.54 0.17
CA PHE A 282 -1.12 -6.00 0.76
C PHE A 282 -2.31 -5.48 -0.03
N ALA A 283 -3.49 -5.91 0.39
CA ALA A 283 -4.74 -5.35 -0.08
C ALA A 283 -4.74 -3.82 0.04
N SER A 284 -5.10 -3.15 -1.02
CA SER A 284 -5.14 -1.68 -1.12
C SER A 284 -6.32 -1.22 -1.98
N ASP A 285 -6.63 0.06 -1.89
CA ASP A 285 -7.65 0.70 -2.74
C ASP A 285 -7.35 0.50 -4.23
N SER A 286 -6.08 0.60 -4.62
CA SER A 286 -5.63 0.44 -6.00
C SER A 286 -5.89 -0.98 -6.52
N ILE A 287 -5.59 -2.02 -5.70
CA ILE A 287 -5.85 -3.42 -6.06
C ILE A 287 -7.36 -3.68 -6.12
N SER A 288 -8.13 -3.07 -5.22
CA SER A 288 -9.59 -3.17 -5.21
C SER A 288 -10.20 -2.56 -6.48
N MET A 289 -9.80 -1.34 -6.82
CA MET A 289 -10.23 -0.65 -8.04
C MET A 289 -9.85 -1.45 -9.30
N ALA A 290 -8.61 -1.93 -9.36
CA ALA A 290 -8.14 -2.77 -10.46
C ALA A 290 -8.98 -4.04 -10.61
N SER A 291 -9.30 -4.71 -9.48
CA SER A 291 -10.15 -5.90 -9.49
C SER A 291 -11.55 -5.62 -10.06
N MET A 292 -12.16 -4.51 -9.65
CA MET A 292 -13.46 -4.10 -10.17
C MET A 292 -13.41 -3.76 -11.66
N GLY A 293 -12.40 -2.99 -12.06
CA GLY A 293 -12.24 -2.60 -13.46
C GLY A 293 -11.88 -3.77 -14.38
N LEU A 294 -11.20 -4.80 -13.90
CA LEU A 294 -10.89 -6.01 -14.66
C LEU A 294 -12.03 -7.04 -14.67
N GLY A 295 -13.01 -6.90 -13.76
CA GLY A 295 -14.11 -7.86 -13.61
C GLY A 295 -13.73 -9.18 -12.93
N TYR A 296 -12.56 -9.24 -12.28
CA TYR A 296 -12.12 -10.39 -11.48
C TYR A 296 -11.21 -9.98 -10.32
N SER A 297 -11.16 -10.82 -9.28
CA SER A 297 -10.44 -10.52 -8.05
C SER A 297 -8.93 -10.76 -8.17
N LEU A 298 -8.15 -9.68 -8.14
CA LEU A 298 -6.68 -9.75 -8.00
C LEU A 298 -6.25 -10.22 -6.61
N PHE A 299 -7.09 -10.02 -5.58
CA PHE A 299 -6.84 -10.55 -4.24
C PHE A 299 -6.85 -12.07 -4.23
N GLU A 300 -7.86 -12.70 -4.86
CA GLU A 300 -7.93 -14.16 -4.96
C GLU A 300 -6.73 -14.73 -5.70
N GLN A 301 -6.36 -14.13 -6.82
CA GLN A 301 -5.14 -14.53 -7.52
C GLN A 301 -3.89 -14.34 -6.66
N GLY A 302 -3.78 -13.18 -5.99
CA GLY A 302 -2.66 -12.86 -5.11
C GLY A 302 -2.48 -13.89 -4.00
N VAL A 303 -3.57 -14.31 -3.35
CA VAL A 303 -3.56 -15.37 -2.33
C VAL A 303 -3.04 -16.68 -2.93
N GLN A 304 -3.49 -17.06 -4.12
CA GLN A 304 -3.03 -18.30 -4.78
C GLN A 304 -1.53 -18.24 -5.09
N LEU A 305 -1.02 -17.11 -5.55
CA LEU A 305 0.41 -16.91 -5.80
C LEU A 305 1.23 -16.98 -4.51
N GLN A 306 0.75 -16.38 -3.43
CA GLN A 306 1.40 -16.46 -2.12
C GLN A 306 1.40 -17.89 -1.58
N LEU A 307 0.38 -18.69 -1.85
CA LEU A 307 0.31 -20.12 -1.53
C LEU A 307 1.24 -20.98 -2.39
N GLY A 308 1.93 -20.38 -3.39
CA GLY A 308 2.95 -21.05 -4.19
C GLY A 308 2.48 -21.55 -5.55
N ARG A 309 1.29 -21.11 -6.02
CA ARG A 309 0.91 -21.36 -7.42
C ARG A 309 1.69 -20.43 -8.34
N SER A 310 2.01 -20.93 -9.54
CA SER A 310 2.67 -20.15 -10.58
C SER A 310 1.64 -19.50 -11.50
N LEU A 311 1.92 -18.29 -11.96
CA LEU A 311 1.12 -17.58 -12.97
C LEU A 311 0.98 -18.39 -14.27
N GLU A 312 2.01 -19.16 -14.64
CA GLU A 312 1.98 -20.03 -15.82
C GLU A 312 0.93 -21.14 -15.73
N HIS A 313 0.55 -21.53 -14.52
CA HIS A 313 -0.41 -22.61 -14.28
C HIS A 313 -1.78 -22.11 -13.83
N LEU A 314 -1.90 -20.80 -13.49
CA LEU A 314 -3.18 -20.23 -13.15
C LEU A 314 -4.00 -19.96 -14.43
N PRO A 315 -5.23 -20.44 -14.50
CA PRO A 315 -6.14 -20.06 -15.59
C PRO A 315 -6.51 -18.59 -15.46
N HIS A 316 -6.69 -17.91 -16.59
CA HIS A 316 -7.24 -16.58 -16.57
C HIS A 316 -8.68 -16.60 -16.03
N PRO A 317 -9.05 -15.73 -15.06
CA PRO A 317 -10.35 -15.85 -14.38
C PRO A 317 -11.56 -15.76 -15.31
N LEU A 318 -11.48 -14.93 -16.36
CA LEU A 318 -12.55 -14.75 -17.33
C LEU A 318 -12.38 -15.65 -18.58
N LEU A 319 -11.15 -15.90 -18.99
CA LEU A 319 -10.82 -16.63 -20.24
C LEU A 319 -10.15 -17.96 -19.86
N LYS A 320 -10.95 -18.93 -19.48
CA LYS A 320 -10.51 -20.21 -18.89
C LYS A 320 -9.48 -20.99 -19.70
N ASP A 321 -9.43 -20.77 -21.00
CA ASP A 321 -8.50 -21.44 -21.93
C ASP A 321 -7.15 -20.72 -22.03
N LEU A 322 -7.01 -19.55 -21.41
CA LEU A 322 -5.80 -18.75 -21.37
C LEU A 322 -5.16 -18.77 -19.99
N LYS A 323 -3.86 -18.51 -19.96
CA LYS A 323 -3.09 -18.35 -18.72
C LYS A 323 -3.14 -16.89 -18.25
N ALA A 324 -2.97 -16.67 -16.95
CA ALA A 324 -3.00 -15.34 -16.35
C ALA A 324 -1.62 -14.62 -16.40
N VAL A 325 -0.95 -14.62 -17.55
CA VAL A 325 0.45 -14.13 -17.69
C VAL A 325 0.59 -13.02 -18.73
N TYR A 326 -0.42 -12.21 -18.95
CA TYR A 326 -0.34 -11.09 -19.89
C TYR A 326 -0.94 -9.82 -19.31
N ASP A 327 -0.41 -8.69 -19.72
CA ASP A 327 -0.96 -7.38 -19.35
C ASP A 327 -2.36 -7.23 -19.98
N PRO A 328 -3.42 -7.01 -19.20
CA PRO A 328 -4.77 -6.83 -19.74
C PRO A 328 -4.86 -5.57 -20.60
N SER A 329 -5.53 -5.66 -21.73
CA SER A 329 -5.89 -4.50 -22.55
C SER A 329 -7.39 -4.28 -22.45
N LEU A 330 -7.79 -3.13 -21.90
CA LEU A 330 -9.19 -2.75 -21.75
C LEU A 330 -9.63 -1.92 -22.94
N ASP A 331 -10.83 -2.21 -23.45
CA ASP A 331 -11.52 -1.41 -24.49
C ASP A 331 -12.50 -0.39 -23.90
N TYR A 332 -12.41 -0.16 -22.60
CA TYR A 332 -13.20 0.82 -21.85
C TYR A 332 -12.35 1.53 -20.80
N ILE A 333 -12.87 2.64 -20.30
CA ILE A 333 -12.30 3.35 -19.16
C ILE A 333 -13.18 3.11 -17.94
N PHE A 334 -12.59 2.62 -16.88
CA PHE A 334 -13.26 2.44 -15.59
C PHE A 334 -13.01 3.67 -14.71
N PHE A 335 -14.06 4.23 -14.12
CA PHE A 335 -13.99 5.39 -13.23
C PHE A 335 -14.36 5.03 -11.81
N LYS A 336 -13.54 5.49 -10.85
CA LYS A 336 -13.88 5.57 -9.44
C LYS A 336 -14.37 6.98 -9.14
N ILE A 337 -15.62 7.09 -8.69
CA ILE A 337 -16.24 8.36 -8.30
C ILE A 337 -16.53 8.32 -6.81
N PRO A 338 -15.96 9.21 -5.99
CA PRO A 338 -16.26 9.27 -4.57
C PRO A 338 -17.70 9.77 -4.35
N ILE A 339 -18.42 9.09 -3.45
CA ILE A 339 -19.76 9.52 -3.04
C ILE A 339 -19.62 10.21 -1.68
N PHE A 340 -19.97 11.50 -1.63
CA PHE A 340 -19.93 12.27 -0.39
C PHE A 340 -21.31 12.27 0.27
N SER A 341 -21.37 11.94 1.55
CA SER A 341 -22.57 12.17 2.35
C SER A 341 -22.81 13.68 2.53
N ASP A 342 -24.06 14.09 2.76
CA ASP A 342 -24.40 15.50 2.95
C ASP A 342 -23.68 16.15 4.15
N THR A 343 -23.31 15.37 5.16
CA THR A 343 -22.45 15.79 6.28
C THR A 343 -21.03 16.12 5.85
N ALA A 344 -20.49 15.44 4.85
CA ALA A 344 -19.15 15.71 4.33
C ALA A 344 -19.12 16.91 3.38
N LYS A 345 -20.24 17.27 2.73
CA LYS A 345 -20.35 18.46 1.88
C LYS A 345 -20.14 19.76 2.67
N ASN A 346 -20.63 19.82 3.91
CA ASN A 346 -20.52 20.98 4.78
C ASN A 346 -19.10 21.17 5.38
N ALA A 347 -18.30 20.10 5.46
CA ALA A 347 -16.93 20.16 5.96
C ALA A 347 -15.91 20.69 4.93
N ARG A 348 -16.27 20.69 3.62
CA ARG A 348 -15.40 21.16 2.53
C ARG A 348 -15.65 22.62 2.12
N LEU A 349 -16.72 23.24 2.62
CA LEU A 349 -17.06 24.63 2.33
C LEU A 349 -16.56 25.62 3.40
N ASN A 350 -15.87 25.14 4.42
CA ASN A 350 -15.19 25.89 5.46
C ASN A 350 -13.68 25.57 5.42
#